data_2b86aee59b20b85a8bb9c42b66a1f2e7
#
_entry.id   2b86aee59b20b85a8bb9c42b66a1f2e7
#
_cell.length_a   1.000
_cell.length_b   1.000
_cell.length_c   1.000
_cell.angle_alpha   90.00
_cell.angle_beta   90.00
_cell.angle_gamma   90.00
#
_symmetry.space_group_name_H-M   'P 1'
#
loop_
_entity.id
_entity.type
_entity.pdbx_description
1 polymer ?
#
loop_
_entity_poly.entity_id
_entity_poly.type
_entity_poly.pdbx_seq_one_letter_code
_entity_poly.pdbx_strand_id
1 'polypeptide(L)'
;PFIGLAWIFRKGPGASNHFESGGFARSNSDVADPNLMFHFLPIAVRYDGSAPAGGHGYQVHIGPMYSDARGSVQITSADPTAKPAIRFNYLSTDQDRREWVEAIRTARSILSQGALAPFSGGEISPGPSVDSDEQILDWVRKDGETALHPSCTARMGAEGDFSVVDPLTMKVWGVDGVRVCDASAMRYVTNGNIYAPVMMMAEKAANETRLFSAVMKRADSVTGPLAPTSFATCTRTAGDAEIAIAPIITD
;
A
#
# COMPACT_ATOMS: atom_id res chain seq x y z
N PRO A 1 -12.86 26.88 11.84
CA PRO A 1 -11.82 27.84 12.27
C PRO A 1 -10.94 27.30 13.40
N PHE A 2 -11.50 26.58 14.40
CA PHE A 2 -10.76 26.12 15.57
C PHE A 2 -9.63 25.11 15.24
N ILE A 3 -9.90 24.13 14.39
CA ILE A 3 -8.89 23.12 13.96
C ILE A 3 -7.73 23.80 13.20
N GLY A 4 -8.03 24.78 12.33
CA GLY A 4 -7.00 25.52 11.62
C GLY A 4 -6.09 26.34 12.53
N LEU A 5 -6.65 26.96 13.57
CA LEU A 5 -5.86 27.65 14.59
C LEU A 5 -5.01 26.67 15.42
N ALA A 6 -5.58 25.52 15.79
CA ALA A 6 -4.85 24.48 16.49
C ALA A 6 -3.67 23.97 15.66
N TRP A 7 -3.85 23.81 14.34
CA TRP A 7 -2.77 23.43 13.41
C TRP A 7 -1.67 24.50 13.33
N ILE A 8 -2.05 25.78 13.18
CA ILE A 8 -1.10 26.90 13.13
C ILE A 8 -0.28 27.00 14.41
N PHE A 9 -0.94 26.91 15.56
CA PHE A 9 -0.27 27.00 16.87
C PHE A 9 0.33 25.68 17.36
N ARG A 10 0.20 24.59 16.60
CA ARG A 10 0.68 23.24 16.95
C ARG A 10 0.19 22.77 18.33
N LYS A 11 -1.07 23.02 18.65
CA LYS A 11 -1.70 22.66 19.92
C LYS A 11 -3.10 22.07 19.69
N GLY A 12 -3.44 21.09 20.52
CA GLY A 12 -4.75 20.44 20.47
C GLY A 12 -4.94 19.50 19.28
N PRO A 13 -6.19 19.10 18.98
CA PRO A 13 -6.50 18.01 18.03
C PRO A 13 -6.00 18.27 16.59
N GLY A 14 -5.85 19.51 16.18
CA GLY A 14 -5.33 19.86 14.85
C GLY A 14 -3.80 19.85 14.74
N ALA A 15 -3.08 19.55 15.80
CA ALA A 15 -1.61 19.53 15.81
C ALA A 15 -1.04 18.14 15.48
N SER A 16 -1.86 17.12 15.40
CA SER A 16 -1.52 15.73 15.14
C SER A 16 -2.02 15.30 13.77
N ASN A 17 -1.38 14.29 13.20
CA ASN A 17 -1.86 13.60 12.00
C ASN A 17 -2.85 12.47 12.32
N HIS A 18 -3.24 12.33 13.59
CA HIS A 18 -4.12 11.31 14.14
C HIS A 18 -3.60 9.85 14.12
N PHE A 19 -2.40 9.60 13.64
CA PHE A 19 -1.69 8.33 13.77
C PHE A 19 -0.63 8.45 14.86
N GLU A 20 -1.08 8.41 16.12
CA GLU A 20 -0.23 8.76 17.28
C GLU A 20 0.81 7.70 17.59
N SER A 21 0.52 6.45 17.26
CA SER A 21 1.45 5.35 17.45
C SER A 21 1.18 4.23 16.46
N GLY A 22 2.15 3.35 16.33
CA GLY A 22 2.06 2.17 15.49
C GLY A 22 3.12 1.17 15.89
N GLY A 23 3.08 0.02 15.29
CA GLY A 23 4.02 -1.03 15.59
C GLY A 23 3.97 -2.17 14.59
N PHE A 24 4.92 -3.06 14.75
CA PHE A 24 5.03 -4.28 13.98
C PHE A 24 5.10 -5.46 14.95
N ALA A 25 4.44 -6.55 14.61
CA ALA A 25 4.49 -7.78 15.37
C ALA A 25 4.60 -9.00 14.46
N ARG A 26 5.10 -10.09 15.00
CA ARG A 26 4.98 -11.40 14.36
C ARG A 26 3.62 -11.98 14.70
N SER A 27 2.95 -12.53 13.70
CA SER A 27 1.66 -13.19 13.88
C SER A 27 1.77 -14.41 14.81
N ASN A 28 2.89 -15.11 14.72
CA ASN A 28 3.20 -16.26 15.58
C ASN A 28 4.73 -16.46 15.72
N SER A 29 5.15 -17.48 16.48
CA SER A 29 6.57 -17.78 16.76
C SER A 29 7.34 -18.30 15.55
N ASP A 30 6.67 -18.84 14.55
CA ASP A 30 7.28 -19.50 13.39
C ASP A 30 7.67 -18.51 12.30
N VAL A 31 7.18 -17.27 12.41
CA VAL A 31 7.49 -16.20 11.48
C VAL A 31 8.79 -15.52 11.88
N ALA A 32 9.77 -15.47 10.97
CA ALA A 32 11.10 -14.92 11.25
C ALA A 32 11.06 -13.40 11.50
N ASP A 33 10.35 -12.67 10.65
CA ASP A 33 10.22 -11.21 10.69
C ASP A 33 8.79 -10.78 11.03
N PRO A 34 8.60 -9.58 11.63
CA PRO A 34 7.27 -9.04 11.84
C PRO A 34 6.48 -8.97 10.53
N ASN A 35 5.31 -9.57 10.49
CA ASN A 35 4.42 -9.65 9.34
C ASN A 35 3.06 -8.99 9.57
N LEU A 36 2.83 -8.44 10.76
CA LEU A 36 1.65 -7.64 11.09
C LEU A 36 2.04 -6.20 11.35
N MET A 37 1.23 -5.27 10.88
CA MET A 37 1.40 -3.83 11.08
C MET A 37 0.17 -3.24 11.77
N PHE A 38 0.42 -2.35 12.72
CA PHE A 38 -0.60 -1.67 13.53
C PHE A 38 -0.49 -0.17 13.37
N HIS A 39 -1.63 0.49 13.21
CA HIS A 39 -1.75 1.94 13.30
C HIS A 39 -2.80 2.29 14.34
N PHE A 40 -2.40 2.96 15.40
CA PHE A 40 -3.30 3.42 16.45
C PHE A 40 -3.78 4.84 16.17
N LEU A 41 -5.10 5.03 16.23
CA LEU A 41 -5.76 6.32 16.07
C LEU A 41 -6.59 6.63 17.32
N PRO A 42 -6.37 7.80 17.97
CA PRO A 42 -7.16 8.21 19.13
C PRO A 42 -8.55 8.74 18.75
N ILE A 43 -9.07 8.32 17.62
CA ILE A 43 -10.41 8.60 17.10
C ILE A 43 -11.01 7.32 16.52
N ALA A 44 -12.33 7.21 16.52
CA ALA A 44 -13.03 6.12 15.85
C ALA A 44 -13.85 6.71 14.70
N VAL A 45 -13.37 6.55 13.48
CA VAL A 45 -14.01 7.02 12.25
C VAL A 45 -13.82 5.97 11.14
N ARG A 46 -14.77 5.90 10.22
CA ARG A 46 -14.64 5.13 8.98
C ARG A 46 -14.09 6.01 7.86
N TYR A 47 -13.56 5.40 6.80
CA TYR A 47 -13.05 6.15 5.65
C TYR A 47 -14.13 6.96 4.90
N ASP A 48 -15.39 6.58 5.02
CA ASP A 48 -16.53 7.36 4.52
C ASP A 48 -16.87 8.59 5.40
N GLY A 49 -16.14 8.76 6.50
CA GLY A 49 -16.33 9.86 7.46
C GLY A 49 -17.42 9.60 8.50
N SER A 50 -18.09 8.46 8.46
CA SER A 50 -19.04 8.08 9.50
C SER A 50 -18.31 7.71 10.80
N ALA A 51 -18.98 7.96 11.93
CA ALA A 51 -18.46 7.57 13.24
C ALA A 51 -19.39 6.51 13.86
N PRO A 52 -18.85 5.61 14.70
CA PRO A 52 -19.69 4.70 15.47
C PRO A 52 -20.68 5.47 16.34
N ALA A 53 -21.89 4.94 16.48
CA ALA A 53 -22.87 5.49 17.41
C ALA A 53 -22.31 5.39 18.83
N GLY A 54 -22.09 6.54 19.51
CA GLY A 54 -21.62 6.51 20.90
C GLY A 54 -20.59 7.57 21.29
N GLY A 55 -20.11 8.39 20.37
CA GLY A 55 -19.37 9.62 20.67
C GLY A 55 -17.85 9.44 20.70
N HIS A 56 -17.22 9.06 21.79
CA HIS A 56 -15.77 8.95 21.90
C HIS A 56 -15.29 7.52 21.66
N GLY A 57 -14.18 7.38 20.93
CA GLY A 57 -13.56 6.08 20.68
C GLY A 57 -12.16 6.21 20.12
N TYR A 58 -11.43 5.12 20.14
CA TYR A 58 -10.15 4.95 19.46
C TYR A 58 -10.20 3.67 18.62
N GLN A 59 -9.30 3.55 17.68
CA GLN A 59 -9.24 2.38 16.80
C GLN A 59 -7.80 1.97 16.50
N VAL A 60 -7.66 0.73 16.10
CA VAL A 60 -6.42 0.19 15.55
C VAL A 60 -6.72 -0.33 14.15
N HIS A 61 -5.98 0.18 13.18
CA HIS A 61 -5.89 -0.44 11.87
C HIS A 61 -4.81 -1.51 11.93
N ILE A 62 -5.14 -2.70 11.50
CA ILE A 62 -4.23 -3.85 11.53
C ILE A 62 -4.39 -4.67 10.26
N GLY A 63 -3.28 -5.28 9.83
CA GLY A 63 -3.30 -6.24 8.74
C GLY A 63 -1.97 -6.96 8.55
N PRO A 64 -2.01 -8.10 7.87
CA PRO A 64 -0.82 -8.77 7.38
C PRO A 64 -0.15 -7.94 6.28
N MET A 65 1.19 -7.99 6.22
CA MET A 65 1.99 -7.24 5.25
C MET A 65 2.52 -8.08 4.10
N TYR A 66 2.50 -9.41 4.25
CA TYR A 66 3.01 -10.36 3.26
C TYR A 66 1.95 -11.38 2.86
N SER A 67 0.79 -10.90 2.39
CA SER A 67 -0.19 -11.85 1.84
C SER A 67 0.41 -12.60 0.65
N ASP A 68 0.17 -13.91 0.58
CA ASP A 68 0.51 -14.75 -0.56
C ASP A 68 -0.64 -14.89 -1.57
N ALA A 69 -1.75 -14.17 -1.35
CA ALA A 69 -2.85 -14.09 -2.29
C ALA A 69 -2.44 -13.38 -3.58
N ARG A 70 -2.96 -13.81 -4.71
CA ARG A 70 -2.69 -13.24 -6.02
C ARG A 70 -3.95 -12.67 -6.64
N GLY A 71 -3.85 -11.44 -7.11
CA GLY A 71 -4.90 -10.75 -7.86
C GLY A 71 -4.57 -10.60 -9.35
N SER A 72 -5.41 -9.84 -10.03
CA SER A 72 -5.20 -9.50 -11.44
C SER A 72 -5.76 -8.14 -11.80
N VAL A 73 -5.10 -7.49 -12.76
CA VAL A 73 -5.60 -6.29 -13.43
C VAL A 73 -5.67 -6.59 -14.92
N GLN A 74 -6.85 -6.45 -15.52
CA GLN A 74 -7.08 -6.81 -16.92
C GLN A 74 -7.76 -5.69 -17.68
N ILE A 75 -7.29 -5.43 -18.90
CA ILE A 75 -7.94 -4.51 -19.83
C ILE A 75 -9.28 -5.10 -20.26
N THR A 76 -10.34 -4.31 -20.20
CA THR A 76 -11.72 -4.72 -20.53
C THR A 76 -12.20 -4.22 -21.88
N SER A 77 -11.49 -3.25 -22.48
CA SER A 77 -11.88 -2.60 -23.72
C SER A 77 -10.68 -2.00 -24.45
N ALA A 78 -10.79 -1.76 -25.74
CA ALA A 78 -9.84 -0.96 -26.50
C ALA A 78 -9.97 0.57 -26.23
N ASP A 79 -11.05 1.00 -25.61
CA ASP A 79 -11.21 2.38 -25.14
C ASP A 79 -10.29 2.65 -23.95
N PRO A 80 -9.31 3.59 -24.06
CA PRO A 80 -8.37 3.89 -22.99
C PRO A 80 -9.01 4.52 -21.74
N THR A 81 -10.25 4.98 -21.83
CA THR A 81 -11.01 5.54 -20.71
C THR A 81 -11.81 4.49 -19.93
N ALA A 82 -11.96 3.29 -20.50
CA ALA A 82 -12.65 2.19 -19.82
C ALA A 82 -11.85 1.72 -18.60
N LYS A 83 -12.54 1.56 -17.48
CA LYS A 83 -11.90 1.06 -16.24
C LYS A 83 -11.46 -0.40 -16.42
N PRO A 84 -10.25 -0.77 -15.98
CA PRO A 84 -9.80 -2.16 -16.00
C PRO A 84 -10.62 -3.02 -15.02
N ALA A 85 -10.67 -4.32 -15.28
CA ALA A 85 -11.14 -5.27 -14.28
C ALA A 85 -10.03 -5.51 -13.26
N ILE A 86 -10.30 -5.20 -12.01
CA ILE A 86 -9.38 -5.39 -10.90
C ILE A 86 -9.95 -6.46 -9.98
N ARG A 87 -9.17 -7.51 -9.74
CA ARG A 87 -9.50 -8.58 -8.81
C ARG A 87 -8.39 -8.72 -7.78
N PHE A 88 -8.70 -8.50 -6.55
CA PHE A 88 -7.73 -8.56 -5.45
C PHE A 88 -7.49 -9.97 -4.92
N ASN A 89 -8.55 -10.76 -4.85
CA ASN A 89 -8.51 -12.14 -4.40
C ASN A 89 -8.07 -12.35 -2.94
N TYR A 90 -8.41 -11.39 -2.06
CA TYR A 90 -8.14 -11.49 -0.62
C TYR A 90 -8.69 -12.77 0.00
N LEU A 91 -8.07 -13.22 1.08
CA LEU A 91 -8.47 -14.40 1.87
C LEU A 91 -8.54 -15.69 1.04
N SER A 92 -7.86 -15.74 -0.12
CA SER A 92 -7.87 -16.90 -1.00
C SER A 92 -6.94 -18.03 -0.55
N THR A 93 -5.92 -17.71 0.25
CA THR A 93 -4.94 -18.68 0.72
C THR A 93 -5.12 -19.02 2.20
N ASP A 94 -4.56 -20.14 2.63
CA ASP A 94 -4.59 -20.53 4.05
C ASP A 94 -3.70 -19.61 4.90
N GLN A 95 -2.57 -19.15 4.35
CA GLN A 95 -1.70 -18.19 5.04
C GLN A 95 -2.45 -16.90 5.31
N ASP A 96 -3.07 -16.32 4.28
CA ASP A 96 -3.80 -15.06 4.38
C ASP A 96 -4.92 -15.15 5.43
N ARG A 97 -5.71 -16.23 5.40
CA ARG A 97 -6.78 -16.47 6.39
C ARG A 97 -6.23 -16.59 7.81
N ARG A 98 -5.17 -17.38 8.00
CA ARG A 98 -4.55 -17.56 9.32
C ARG A 98 -4.00 -16.24 9.86
N GLU A 99 -3.22 -15.51 9.07
CA GLU A 99 -2.61 -14.26 9.50
C GLU A 99 -3.65 -13.19 9.84
N TRP A 100 -4.79 -13.14 9.16
CA TRP A 100 -5.88 -12.24 9.52
C TRP A 100 -6.51 -12.57 10.87
N VAL A 101 -6.73 -13.85 11.18
CA VAL A 101 -7.22 -14.28 12.49
C VAL A 101 -6.21 -13.90 13.59
N GLU A 102 -4.93 -14.19 13.37
CA GLU A 102 -3.85 -13.85 14.28
C GLU A 102 -3.74 -12.32 14.49
N ALA A 103 -3.91 -11.54 13.43
CA ALA A 103 -3.92 -10.09 13.47
C ALA A 103 -5.01 -9.54 14.41
N ILE A 104 -6.26 -9.97 14.25
CA ILE A 104 -7.37 -9.52 15.09
C ILE A 104 -7.15 -9.92 16.55
N ARG A 105 -6.71 -11.16 16.80
CA ARG A 105 -6.41 -11.61 18.17
C ARG A 105 -5.27 -10.84 18.81
N THR A 106 -4.23 -10.51 18.05
CA THR A 106 -3.11 -9.70 18.53
C THR A 106 -3.57 -8.27 18.85
N ALA A 107 -4.40 -7.66 17.99
CA ALA A 107 -4.99 -6.35 18.27
C ALA A 107 -5.79 -6.36 19.59
N ARG A 108 -6.64 -7.36 19.79
CA ARG A 108 -7.41 -7.53 21.03
C ARG A 108 -6.50 -7.67 22.27
N SER A 109 -5.45 -8.47 22.13
CA SER A 109 -4.46 -8.63 23.21
C SER A 109 -3.77 -7.31 23.57
N ILE A 110 -3.41 -6.49 22.58
CA ILE A 110 -2.81 -5.17 22.80
C ILE A 110 -3.82 -4.23 23.46
N LEU A 111 -5.04 -4.15 22.94
CA LEU A 111 -6.08 -3.23 23.41
C LEU A 111 -6.66 -3.60 24.78
N SER A 112 -6.51 -4.85 25.22
CA SER A 112 -6.94 -5.32 26.55
C SER A 112 -5.93 -5.05 27.67
N GLN A 113 -4.76 -4.45 27.34
CA GLN A 113 -3.75 -4.19 28.37
C GLN A 113 -4.22 -3.17 29.41
N GLY A 114 -3.78 -3.38 30.66
CA GLY A 114 -4.22 -2.57 31.81
C GLY A 114 -4.00 -1.06 31.67
N ALA A 115 -3.01 -0.64 30.89
CA ALA A 115 -2.76 0.77 30.59
C ALA A 115 -3.91 1.45 29.83
N LEU A 116 -4.66 0.71 29.02
CA LEU A 116 -5.81 1.22 28.26
C LEU A 116 -7.13 1.07 29.02
N ALA A 117 -7.19 0.28 30.08
CA ALA A 117 -8.44 0.01 30.82
C ALA A 117 -9.20 1.27 31.27
N PRO A 118 -8.55 2.36 31.75
CA PRO A 118 -9.27 3.58 32.14
C PRO A 118 -9.95 4.31 30.97
N PHE A 119 -9.59 4.01 29.74
CA PHE A 119 -10.07 4.67 28.52
C PHE A 119 -10.98 3.76 27.68
N SER A 120 -11.14 2.50 28.06
CA SER A 120 -11.86 1.49 27.29
C SER A 120 -13.29 1.31 27.83
N GLY A 121 -14.27 1.56 26.98
CA GLY A 121 -15.67 1.21 27.22
C GLY A 121 -16.07 -0.16 26.66
N GLY A 122 -15.12 -0.90 26.12
CA GLY A 122 -15.34 -2.18 25.45
C GLY A 122 -15.15 -2.11 23.92
N GLU A 123 -15.06 -3.27 23.30
CA GLU A 123 -14.89 -3.40 21.86
C GLU A 123 -16.18 -3.08 21.12
N ILE A 124 -16.10 -2.13 20.17
CA ILE A 124 -17.24 -1.71 19.34
C ILE A 124 -17.31 -2.54 18.06
N SER A 125 -16.19 -2.73 17.39
CA SER A 125 -16.06 -3.47 16.13
C SER A 125 -14.76 -4.28 16.12
N PRO A 126 -14.82 -5.55 15.75
CA PRO A 126 -15.98 -6.37 15.34
C PRO A 126 -16.97 -6.68 16.45
N GLY A 127 -16.63 -6.41 17.71
CA GLY A 127 -17.42 -6.71 18.89
C GLY A 127 -17.13 -8.10 19.49
N PRO A 128 -17.37 -8.29 20.79
CA PRO A 128 -16.97 -9.49 21.51
C PRO A 128 -17.70 -10.78 21.09
N SER A 129 -18.79 -10.67 20.32
CA SER A 129 -19.51 -11.83 19.77
C SER A 129 -18.83 -12.44 18.55
N VAL A 130 -17.87 -11.75 17.93
CA VAL A 130 -17.07 -12.24 16.80
C VAL A 130 -15.80 -12.84 17.36
N ASP A 131 -15.80 -14.13 17.68
CA ASP A 131 -14.68 -14.78 18.39
C ASP A 131 -14.08 -16.00 17.65
N SER A 132 -14.91 -16.82 16.99
CA SER A 132 -14.38 -17.94 16.21
C SER A 132 -13.62 -17.47 14.96
N ASP A 133 -12.71 -18.32 14.46
CA ASP A 133 -11.94 -18.03 13.24
C ASP A 133 -12.84 -17.70 12.06
N GLU A 134 -13.92 -18.46 11.89
CA GLU A 134 -14.89 -18.24 10.82
C GLU A 134 -15.58 -16.88 10.96
N GLN A 135 -16.02 -16.53 12.18
CA GLN A 135 -16.65 -15.24 12.44
C GLN A 135 -15.69 -14.06 12.19
N ILE A 136 -14.43 -14.19 12.60
CA ILE A 136 -13.39 -13.21 12.34
C ILE A 136 -13.18 -13.05 10.83
N LEU A 137 -13.01 -14.13 10.09
CA LEU A 137 -12.82 -14.08 8.64
C LEU A 137 -14.04 -13.55 7.90
N ASP A 138 -15.25 -13.86 8.36
CA ASP A 138 -16.47 -13.29 7.80
C ASP A 138 -16.59 -11.80 8.05
N TRP A 139 -16.18 -11.34 9.23
CA TRP A 139 -16.11 -9.92 9.51
C TRP A 139 -15.04 -9.22 8.65
N VAL A 140 -13.82 -9.76 8.58
CA VAL A 140 -12.75 -9.21 7.73
C VAL A 140 -13.18 -9.13 6.26
N ARG A 141 -13.90 -10.14 5.76
CA ARG A 141 -14.41 -10.14 4.38
C ARG A 141 -15.41 -9.02 4.10
N LYS A 142 -16.19 -8.64 5.09
CA LYS A 142 -17.25 -7.62 4.96
C LYS A 142 -16.76 -6.20 5.26
N ASP A 143 -15.83 -6.06 6.21
CA ASP A 143 -15.43 -4.78 6.80
C ASP A 143 -13.96 -4.42 6.52
N GLY A 144 -13.20 -5.34 5.94
CA GLY A 144 -11.80 -5.12 5.58
C GLY A 144 -11.69 -4.09 4.46
N GLU A 145 -10.75 -3.16 4.64
CA GLU A 145 -10.45 -2.11 3.68
C GLU A 145 -8.99 -2.18 3.22
N THR A 146 -8.72 -1.64 2.05
CA THR A 146 -7.35 -1.61 1.52
C THR A 146 -6.44 -0.70 2.33
N ALA A 147 -5.18 -1.12 2.53
CA ALA A 147 -4.14 -0.25 3.07
C ALA A 147 -3.57 0.76 2.06
N LEU A 148 -4.15 0.84 0.85
CA LEU A 148 -3.75 1.74 -0.23
C LEU A 148 -2.30 1.51 -0.71
N HIS A 149 -1.84 0.26 -0.70
CA HIS A 149 -0.50 -0.14 -1.14
C HIS A 149 -0.52 -1.01 -2.42
N PRO A 150 -1.17 -0.58 -3.54
CA PRO A 150 -1.15 -1.33 -4.78
C PRO A 150 0.27 -1.41 -5.34
N SER A 151 0.71 -2.61 -5.69
CA SER A 151 2.09 -2.85 -6.14
C SER A 151 2.20 -4.10 -7.01
N CYS A 152 3.37 -4.35 -7.58
CA CYS A 152 3.78 -5.59 -8.22
C CYS A 152 3.05 -6.00 -9.52
N THR A 153 2.14 -5.20 -10.07
CA THR A 153 1.36 -5.55 -11.28
C THR A 153 2.17 -5.50 -12.58
N ALA A 154 3.31 -4.78 -12.58
CA ALA A 154 4.28 -4.72 -13.68
C ALA A 154 5.68 -5.05 -13.14
N ARG A 155 5.79 -6.10 -12.33
CA ARG A 155 6.97 -6.40 -11.51
C ARG A 155 8.26 -6.49 -12.31
N MET A 156 9.35 -6.03 -11.70
CA MET A 156 10.68 -6.18 -12.25
C MET A 156 11.24 -7.60 -12.05
N GLY A 157 12.07 -8.03 -12.98
CA GLY A 157 12.76 -9.31 -12.91
C GLY A 157 13.48 -9.63 -14.20
N ALA A 158 14.06 -10.84 -14.32
CA ALA A 158 14.68 -11.30 -15.54
C ALA A 158 13.65 -11.42 -16.67
N GLU A 159 14.07 -11.18 -17.90
CA GLU A 159 13.22 -11.38 -19.08
C GLU A 159 12.72 -12.84 -19.12
N GLY A 160 11.40 -13.01 -19.34
CA GLY A 160 10.78 -14.34 -19.37
C GLY A 160 10.38 -14.93 -18.00
N ASP A 161 10.66 -14.25 -16.87
CA ASP A 161 10.30 -14.69 -15.51
C ASP A 161 8.99 -14.05 -15.02
N PHE A 162 7.94 -14.10 -15.84
CA PHE A 162 6.68 -13.38 -15.55
C PHE A 162 6.90 -11.92 -15.11
N SER A 163 8.02 -11.33 -15.52
CA SER A 163 8.39 -9.94 -15.24
C SER A 163 8.09 -9.06 -16.44
N VAL A 164 7.78 -7.81 -16.15
CA VAL A 164 7.46 -6.78 -17.15
C VAL A 164 8.63 -5.81 -17.33
N VAL A 165 9.43 -5.61 -16.28
CA VAL A 165 10.40 -4.52 -16.20
C VAL A 165 11.81 -5.05 -15.90
N ASP A 166 12.77 -4.53 -16.62
CA ASP A 166 14.20 -4.73 -16.33
C ASP A 166 14.57 -4.00 -15.03
N PRO A 167 15.08 -4.69 -14.00
CA PRO A 167 15.39 -4.08 -12.71
C PRO A 167 16.55 -3.08 -12.73
N LEU A 168 17.38 -3.10 -13.77
CA LEU A 168 18.53 -2.19 -13.89
C LEU A 168 18.15 -0.88 -14.59
N THR A 169 17.37 -0.98 -15.66
CA THR A 169 17.06 0.17 -16.53
C THR A 169 15.63 0.67 -16.39
N MET A 170 14.77 -0.06 -15.67
CA MET A 170 13.32 0.18 -15.55
C MET A 170 12.56 0.15 -16.88
N LYS A 171 13.17 -0.39 -17.94
CA LYS A 171 12.53 -0.55 -19.25
C LYS A 171 11.58 -1.73 -19.26
N VAL A 172 10.52 -1.59 -20.02
CA VAL A 172 9.57 -2.70 -20.28
C VAL A 172 10.21 -3.67 -21.26
N TRP A 173 10.23 -4.96 -20.92
CA TRP A 173 10.74 -6.00 -21.79
C TRP A 173 9.97 -6.07 -23.11
N GLY A 174 10.68 -6.17 -24.23
CA GLY A 174 10.09 -6.30 -25.56
C GLY A 174 9.38 -5.05 -26.10
N VAL A 175 9.46 -3.90 -25.40
CA VAL A 175 8.87 -2.64 -25.84
C VAL A 175 9.90 -1.52 -25.80
N ASP A 176 10.14 -0.87 -26.93
CA ASP A 176 11.08 0.24 -26.99
C ASP A 176 10.50 1.54 -26.44
N GLY A 177 11.32 2.31 -25.73
CA GLY A 177 10.99 3.66 -25.30
C GLY A 177 10.07 3.77 -24.07
N VAL A 178 9.66 2.65 -23.46
CA VAL A 178 8.77 2.63 -22.28
C VAL A 178 9.51 2.20 -21.03
N ARG A 179 9.25 2.89 -19.92
CA ARG A 179 9.70 2.53 -18.57
C ARG A 179 8.54 2.56 -17.60
N VAL A 180 8.62 1.75 -16.53
CA VAL A 180 7.68 1.78 -15.40
C VAL A 180 8.49 2.09 -14.15
N CYS A 181 8.14 3.17 -13.44
CA CYS A 181 8.90 3.70 -12.31
C CYS A 181 8.03 3.99 -11.08
N ASP A 182 7.01 3.21 -10.87
CA ASP A 182 6.08 3.31 -9.74
C ASP A 182 6.00 1.98 -8.96
N ALA A 183 5.11 1.91 -7.98
CA ALA A 183 4.95 0.72 -7.14
C ALA A 183 4.62 -0.56 -7.93
N SER A 184 4.04 -0.44 -9.12
CA SER A 184 3.73 -1.61 -9.96
C SER A 184 4.98 -2.38 -10.39
N ALA A 185 6.14 -1.69 -10.47
CA ALA A 185 7.42 -2.31 -10.81
C ALA A 185 8.09 -3.03 -9.64
N MET A 186 7.58 -2.92 -8.42
CA MET A 186 8.13 -3.65 -7.27
C MET A 186 8.01 -5.16 -7.51
N ARG A 187 9.06 -5.90 -7.14
CA ARG A 187 9.04 -7.37 -7.24
C ARG A 187 8.13 -7.99 -6.18
N TYR A 188 8.15 -7.42 -4.98
CA TYR A 188 7.35 -7.79 -3.83
C TYR A 188 6.90 -6.52 -3.11
N VAL A 189 5.76 -6.56 -2.44
CA VAL A 189 5.39 -5.52 -1.50
C VAL A 189 6.40 -5.50 -0.35
N THR A 190 6.74 -4.32 0.14
CA THR A 190 7.67 -4.20 1.27
C THR A 190 6.98 -4.48 2.59
N ASN A 191 7.76 -4.92 3.57
CA ASN A 191 7.30 -5.14 4.94
C ASN A 191 7.14 -3.79 5.67
N GLY A 192 6.14 -3.05 5.28
CA GLY A 192 5.83 -1.70 5.77
C GLY A 192 5.27 -0.81 4.66
N ASN A 193 5.05 0.47 4.97
CA ASN A 193 4.51 1.42 4.02
C ASN A 193 5.41 1.57 2.79
N ILE A 194 4.80 1.55 1.60
CA ILE A 194 5.52 1.56 0.32
C ILE A 194 6.04 2.92 -0.12
N TYR A 195 5.70 4.01 0.58
CA TYR A 195 6.05 5.37 0.16
C TYR A 195 7.56 5.58 -0.02
N ALA A 196 8.35 5.26 1.00
CA ALA A 196 9.80 5.44 0.94
C ALA A 196 10.48 4.52 -0.10
N PRO A 197 10.14 3.22 -0.20
CA PRO A 197 10.63 2.36 -1.27
C PRO A 197 10.28 2.85 -2.68
N VAL A 198 9.06 3.34 -2.90
CA VAL A 198 8.65 3.90 -4.21
C VAL A 198 9.43 5.16 -4.54
N MET A 199 9.63 6.06 -3.56
CA MET A 199 10.47 7.25 -3.74
C MET A 199 11.91 6.87 -4.12
N MET A 200 12.50 5.89 -3.44
CA MET A 200 13.84 5.39 -3.75
C MET A 200 13.93 4.83 -5.17
N MET A 201 12.93 4.03 -5.59
CA MET A 201 12.87 3.49 -6.95
C MET A 201 12.74 4.60 -8.00
N ALA A 202 11.90 5.61 -7.75
CA ALA A 202 11.71 6.74 -8.64
C ALA A 202 12.99 7.59 -8.78
N GLU A 203 13.70 7.84 -7.69
CA GLU A 203 14.99 8.55 -7.71
C GLU A 203 16.04 7.76 -8.49
N LYS A 204 16.14 6.45 -8.27
CA LYS A 204 17.05 5.58 -9.04
C LYS A 204 16.73 5.66 -10.53
N ALA A 205 15.47 5.49 -10.91
CA ALA A 205 15.03 5.54 -12.30
C ALA A 205 15.29 6.90 -12.96
N ALA A 206 15.09 7.99 -12.22
CA ALA A 206 15.39 9.34 -12.71
C ALA A 206 16.90 9.54 -12.96
N ASN A 207 17.75 9.03 -12.10
CA ASN A 207 19.21 9.10 -12.26
C ASN A 207 19.68 8.30 -13.47
N GLU A 208 19.20 7.08 -13.65
CA GLU A 208 19.52 6.26 -14.82
C GLU A 208 19.06 6.95 -16.12
N THR A 209 17.88 7.56 -16.12
CA THR A 209 17.35 8.28 -17.28
C THR A 209 18.18 9.53 -17.59
N ARG A 210 18.62 10.28 -16.58
CA ARG A 210 19.50 11.47 -16.75
C ARG A 210 20.87 11.08 -17.27
N LEU A 211 21.47 10.01 -16.72
CA LEU A 211 22.75 9.51 -17.15
C LEU A 211 22.70 9.07 -18.63
N PHE A 212 21.68 8.30 -19.01
CA PHE A 212 21.44 7.89 -20.39
C PHE A 212 21.30 9.10 -21.33
N SER A 213 20.46 10.09 -20.94
CA SER A 213 20.28 11.32 -21.72
C SER A 213 21.58 12.13 -21.88
N ALA A 214 22.41 12.18 -20.84
CA ALA A 214 23.70 12.88 -20.88
C ALA A 214 24.71 12.13 -21.78
N VAL A 215 24.73 10.81 -21.73
CA VAL A 215 25.58 9.98 -22.61
C VAL A 215 25.14 10.12 -24.06
N MET A 216 23.83 10.06 -24.33
CA MET A 216 23.32 10.22 -25.71
C MET A 216 23.61 11.61 -26.26
N LYS A 217 23.41 12.69 -25.52
CA LYS A 217 23.77 14.06 -25.94
C LYS A 217 25.25 14.20 -26.23
N ARG A 218 26.10 13.49 -25.49
CA ARG A 218 27.53 13.47 -25.71
C ARG A 218 27.93 12.66 -26.95
N ALA A 219 27.23 11.56 -27.22
CA ALA A 219 27.38 10.76 -28.44
C ALA A 219 26.96 11.56 -29.67
N ASP A 220 25.83 12.25 -29.63
CA ASP A 220 25.34 13.13 -30.72
C ASP A 220 26.31 14.27 -31.05
N SER A 221 27.01 14.78 -30.04
CA SER A 221 28.02 15.83 -30.23
C SER A 221 29.28 15.32 -30.96
N VAL A 222 29.48 13.99 -30.98
CA VAL A 222 30.65 13.32 -31.62
C VAL A 222 30.30 12.76 -33.00
N THR A 223 29.05 12.32 -33.20
CA THR A 223 28.61 11.56 -34.39
C THR A 223 27.64 12.30 -35.32
N GLY A 224 27.18 13.50 -34.94
CA GLY A 224 26.08 14.23 -35.62
C GLY A 224 24.68 13.77 -35.20
N PRO A 225 23.61 14.47 -35.64
CA PRO A 225 22.25 14.23 -35.10
C PRO A 225 21.74 12.87 -35.49
N LEU A 226 21.53 12.01 -34.48
CA LEU A 226 20.69 10.82 -34.60
C LEU A 226 19.23 11.23 -34.48
N ALA A 227 18.35 10.60 -35.24
CA ALA A 227 16.93 10.90 -35.23
C ALA A 227 16.35 10.86 -33.81
N PRO A 228 15.48 11.79 -33.44
CA PRO A 228 14.97 11.86 -32.08
C PRO A 228 14.09 10.64 -31.78
N THR A 229 14.55 9.80 -30.86
CA THR A 229 13.69 8.81 -30.22
C THR A 229 12.78 9.56 -29.26
N SER A 230 11.48 9.53 -29.49
CA SER A 230 10.47 10.15 -28.64
C SER A 230 10.50 9.51 -27.24
N PHE A 231 10.92 10.29 -26.25
CA PHE A 231 10.83 9.90 -24.84
C PHE A 231 9.43 10.22 -24.32
N ALA A 232 8.64 9.20 -24.04
CA ALA A 232 7.48 9.38 -23.19
C ALA A 232 7.97 9.59 -21.74
N THR A 233 8.05 10.84 -21.32
CA THR A 233 8.33 11.16 -19.92
C THR A 233 7.06 10.89 -19.14
N CYS A 234 7.08 9.90 -18.26
CA CYS A 234 6.01 9.72 -17.28
C CYS A 234 6.16 10.78 -16.18
N THR A 235 5.83 12.03 -16.52
CA THR A 235 5.57 13.08 -15.55
C THR A 235 4.07 13.15 -15.34
N ARG A 236 3.55 12.40 -14.39
CA ARG A 236 2.23 12.71 -13.87
C ARG A 236 2.41 13.65 -12.71
N THR A 237 2.09 14.92 -12.94
CA THR A 237 1.87 15.91 -11.89
C THR A 237 0.80 15.40 -10.92
N ALA A 238 1.04 15.60 -9.64
CA ALA A 238 0.05 15.36 -8.60
C ALA A 238 -1.14 16.31 -8.79
N GLY A 239 -2.20 15.81 -9.37
CA GLY A 239 -3.45 16.52 -9.63
C GLY A 239 -4.30 15.60 -10.51
N ASP A 240 -5.42 15.11 -9.99
CA ASP A 240 -6.41 14.28 -10.67
C ASP A 240 -6.00 12.82 -10.93
N ALA A 241 -5.64 12.10 -9.88
CA ALA A 241 -5.69 10.65 -9.87
C ALA A 241 -6.90 10.20 -9.06
N GLU A 242 -8.00 9.87 -9.71
CA GLU A 242 -8.92 8.87 -9.16
C GLU A 242 -8.13 7.57 -9.04
N ILE A 243 -7.68 7.30 -7.83
CA ILE A 243 -6.87 6.13 -7.51
C ILE A 243 -7.79 4.93 -7.53
N ALA A 244 -7.60 4.07 -8.52
CA ALA A 244 -8.16 2.73 -8.45
C ALA A 244 -7.54 2.02 -7.24
N ILE A 245 -8.37 1.72 -6.30
CA ILE A 245 -8.07 1.03 -5.05
C ILE A 245 -7.52 -0.35 -5.38
N ALA A 246 -6.29 -0.62 -4.97
CA ALA A 246 -5.73 -1.96 -5.03
C ALA A 246 -5.16 -2.34 -3.67
N PRO A 247 -5.52 -3.50 -3.15
CA PRO A 247 -5.05 -4.03 -1.90
C PRO A 247 -3.61 -4.52 -1.97
N ILE A 248 -3.06 -4.84 -0.83
CA ILE A 248 -1.78 -5.53 -0.69
C ILE A 248 -1.87 -6.86 -1.42
N ILE A 249 -1.47 -6.87 -2.69
CA ILE A 249 -1.19 -8.11 -3.39
C ILE A 249 0.30 -8.32 -3.27
N THR A 250 0.66 -9.36 -2.58
CA THR A 250 2.05 -9.81 -2.45
C THR A 250 2.26 -10.99 -3.38
N ASP A 251 3.36 -11.01 -4.05
CA ASP A 251 3.93 -12.17 -4.72
C ASP A 251 4.85 -12.94 -3.83
#